data_da02c7a4c5dfce21f5742451f2d77b9a
#
_entry.id   da02c7a4c5dfce21f5742451f2d77b9a
#
_cell.length_a   1.000
_cell.length_b   1.000
_cell.length_c   1.000
_cell.angle_alpha   90.00
_cell.angle_beta   90.00
_cell.angle_gamma   90.00
#
_symmetry.space_group_name_H-M   'P 1'
#
loop_
_entity.id
_entity.type
_entity.pdbx_description
1 polymer ?
#
loop_
_entity_poly.entity_id
_entity_poly.type
_entity_poly.pdbx_seq_one_letter_code
_entity_poly.pdbx_strand_id
1 'polypeptide(L)'
;MRKRFCRSFDFELQASADDDGFVLAVGPQHSFPIDALFKMLNSQNGEHLLTQALLAAPMFETRWRWNASRALVVPRMKAGKKVPPHMQRFKADDFLGAVFPAKTGCFENHHGDIELPDHPLVRQTIHD
;
A
#
# COMPACT_ATOMS: atom_id res chain seq x y z
N MET A 1 -1.12 -5.49 -10.20
CA MET A 1 -1.48 -5.49 -11.61
C MET A 1 -1.86 -4.09 -12.11
N ARG A 2 -2.97 -3.47 -11.62
CA ARG A 2 -3.44 -2.14 -12.01
C ARG A 2 -2.34 -1.07 -12.09
N LYS A 3 -1.56 -0.87 -11.03
CA LYS A 3 -0.54 0.18 -10.95
C LYS A 3 0.59 0.00 -11.97
N ARG A 4 1.03 -1.24 -12.21
CA ARG A 4 2.05 -1.52 -13.22
C ARG A 4 1.52 -1.31 -14.64
N PHE A 5 0.26 -1.70 -14.85
CA PHE A 5 -0.42 -1.52 -16.12
C PHE A 5 -0.58 -0.03 -16.47
N CYS A 6 -1.06 0.80 -15.53
CA CYS A 6 -1.17 2.26 -15.72
C CYS A 6 0.19 2.91 -16.05
N ARG A 7 1.28 2.45 -15.42
CA ARG A 7 2.63 2.94 -15.72
C ARG A 7 3.16 2.50 -17.09
N SER A 8 2.77 1.31 -17.54
CA SER A 8 3.28 0.76 -18.82
C SER A 8 2.55 1.31 -20.03
N PHE A 9 1.28 1.68 -19.90
CA PHE A 9 0.42 2.08 -20.98
C PHE A 9 -0.11 3.52 -20.89
N ASP A 10 0.28 4.25 -19.84
CA ASP A 10 -0.06 5.66 -19.60
C ASP A 10 -1.57 5.99 -19.67
N PHE A 11 -2.41 5.07 -19.21
CA PHE A 11 -3.85 5.32 -19.06
C PHE A 11 -4.42 4.72 -17.78
N GLU A 12 -5.50 5.30 -17.31
CA GLU A 12 -6.14 4.88 -16.07
C GLU A 12 -7.00 3.63 -16.28
N LEU A 13 -6.78 2.64 -15.43
CA LEU A 13 -7.50 1.38 -15.41
C LEU A 13 -8.29 1.26 -14.11
N GLN A 14 -9.60 1.04 -14.22
CA GLN A 14 -10.40 0.63 -13.08
C GLN A 14 -10.35 -0.89 -12.94
N ALA A 15 -10.16 -1.37 -11.73
CA ALA A 15 -10.08 -2.80 -11.46
C ALA A 15 -10.90 -3.16 -10.23
N SER A 16 -11.69 -4.22 -10.35
CA SER A 16 -12.39 -4.89 -9.26
C SER A 16 -12.06 -6.36 -9.28
N ALA A 17 -11.91 -7.00 -8.13
CA ALA A 17 -11.60 -8.41 -8.02
C ALA A 17 -12.34 -9.02 -6.84
N ASP A 18 -12.69 -10.29 -6.97
CA ASP A 18 -13.20 -11.16 -5.93
C ASP A 18 -12.44 -12.50 -5.94
N ASP A 19 -12.92 -13.49 -5.20
CA ASP A 19 -12.25 -14.80 -5.09
C ASP A 19 -12.34 -15.62 -6.40
N ASP A 20 -13.33 -15.35 -7.23
CA ASP A 20 -13.60 -16.11 -8.47
C ASP A 20 -13.07 -15.43 -9.73
N GLY A 21 -12.78 -14.12 -9.67
CA GLY A 21 -12.34 -13.41 -10.85
C GLY A 21 -12.01 -11.94 -10.65
N PHE A 22 -11.71 -11.28 -11.74
CA PHE A 22 -11.47 -9.84 -11.76
C PHE A 22 -12.03 -9.19 -13.03
N VAL A 23 -12.45 -7.94 -12.88
CA VAL A 23 -12.93 -7.10 -13.96
C VAL A 23 -11.99 -5.92 -14.14
N LEU A 24 -11.59 -5.68 -15.38
CA LEU A 24 -10.78 -4.52 -15.75
C LEU A 24 -11.60 -3.66 -16.71
N ALA A 25 -11.83 -2.40 -16.33
CA ALA A 25 -12.51 -1.43 -17.17
C ALA A 25 -11.52 -0.38 -17.68
N VAL A 26 -11.46 -0.23 -18.99
CA VAL A 26 -10.67 0.79 -19.68
C VAL A 26 -11.61 1.78 -20.37
N GLY A 27 -11.13 3.01 -20.56
CA GLY A 27 -11.89 4.00 -21.33
C GLY A 27 -12.09 3.55 -22.78
N PRO A 28 -13.15 4.04 -23.46
CA PRO A 28 -13.54 3.58 -24.79
C PRO A 28 -12.48 3.86 -25.89
N GLN A 29 -11.52 4.71 -25.61
CA GLN A 29 -10.43 5.08 -26.52
C GLN A 29 -9.19 4.17 -26.37
N HIS A 30 -9.21 3.25 -25.40
CA HIS A 30 -8.05 2.43 -25.10
C HIS A 30 -8.36 0.95 -25.27
N SER A 31 -7.48 0.26 -25.97
CA SER A 31 -7.48 -1.18 -26.08
C SER A 31 -6.08 -1.73 -25.87
N PHE A 32 -5.99 -2.93 -25.31
CA PHE A 32 -4.72 -3.62 -25.12
C PHE A 32 -4.89 -5.12 -25.32
N PRO A 33 -3.85 -5.83 -25.73
CA PRO A 33 -3.90 -7.27 -25.84
C PRO A 33 -3.98 -7.91 -24.46
N ILE A 34 -5.00 -8.73 -24.21
CA ILE A 34 -5.23 -9.41 -22.92
C ILE A 34 -4.03 -10.27 -22.51
N ASP A 35 -3.36 -10.88 -23.49
CA ASP A 35 -2.17 -11.69 -23.25
C ASP A 35 -1.02 -10.91 -22.59
N ALA A 36 -0.92 -9.60 -22.83
CA ALA A 36 0.09 -8.75 -22.21
C ALA A 36 -0.10 -8.65 -20.68
N LEU A 37 -1.35 -8.73 -20.23
CA LEU A 37 -1.69 -8.68 -18.80
C LEU A 37 -1.09 -9.89 -18.04
N PHE A 38 -1.24 -11.08 -18.61
CA PHE A 38 -0.73 -12.31 -18.00
C PHE A 38 0.80 -12.40 -18.08
N LYS A 39 1.41 -11.86 -19.13
CA LYS A 39 2.88 -11.79 -19.26
C LYS A 39 3.55 -10.84 -18.27
N MET A 40 2.81 -9.86 -17.73
CA MET A 40 3.33 -8.93 -16.71
C MET A 40 3.51 -9.57 -15.33
N LEU A 41 2.84 -10.68 -15.05
CA LEU A 41 2.85 -11.36 -13.78
C LEU A 41 3.55 -12.70 -13.92
N ASN A 42 4.52 -12.94 -13.07
CA ASN A 42 5.14 -14.23 -12.92
C ASN A 42 5.47 -14.48 -11.44
N SER A 43 5.81 -15.71 -11.09
CA SER A 43 6.13 -16.09 -9.71
C SER A 43 7.36 -15.36 -9.13
N GLN A 44 8.25 -14.86 -9.98
CA GLN A 44 9.45 -14.16 -9.53
C GLN A 44 9.18 -12.70 -9.16
N ASN A 45 8.20 -12.05 -9.80
CA ASN A 45 7.89 -10.64 -9.56
C ASN A 45 6.60 -10.41 -8.78
N GLY A 46 5.82 -11.45 -8.53
CA GLY A 46 4.49 -11.36 -7.91
C GLY A 46 4.54 -10.73 -6.51
N GLU A 47 5.41 -11.22 -5.64
CA GLU A 47 5.57 -10.69 -4.28
C GLU A 47 5.98 -9.22 -4.27
N HIS A 48 6.97 -8.87 -5.08
CA HIS A 48 7.42 -7.48 -5.21
C HIS A 48 6.29 -6.55 -5.70
N LEU A 49 5.54 -6.97 -6.72
CA LEU A 49 4.42 -6.20 -7.24
C LEU A 49 3.28 -6.04 -6.24
N LEU A 50 2.97 -7.10 -5.46
CA LEU A 50 1.98 -7.04 -4.39
C LEU A 50 2.41 -6.08 -3.30
N THR A 51 3.66 -6.14 -2.87
CA THR A 51 4.23 -5.21 -1.88
C THR A 51 4.11 -3.76 -2.34
N GLN A 52 4.52 -3.45 -3.57
CA GLN A 52 4.40 -2.10 -4.12
C GLN A 52 2.94 -1.64 -4.25
N ALA A 53 2.03 -2.54 -4.59
CA ALA A 53 0.60 -2.23 -4.66
C ALA A 53 0.00 -1.98 -3.26
N LEU A 54 0.41 -2.77 -2.26
CA LEU A 54 -0.01 -2.61 -0.87
C LEU A 54 0.41 -1.25 -0.31
N LEU A 55 1.65 -0.82 -0.58
CA LEU A 55 2.13 0.50 -0.16
C LEU A 55 1.26 1.64 -0.71
N ALA A 56 0.64 1.47 -1.87
CA ALA A 56 -0.28 2.44 -2.44
C ALA A 56 -1.71 2.34 -1.90
N ALA A 57 -2.05 1.25 -1.21
CA ALA A 57 -3.40 1.00 -0.72
C ALA A 57 -3.63 1.61 0.67
N PRO A 58 -4.83 2.15 0.96
CA PRO A 58 -5.17 2.66 2.29
C PRO A 58 -5.11 1.59 3.40
N MET A 59 -5.14 0.33 3.01
CA MET A 59 -5.05 -0.81 3.92
C MET A 59 -3.73 -0.83 4.68
N PHE A 60 -2.61 -0.45 4.04
CA PHE A 60 -1.30 -0.38 4.69
C PHE A 60 -1.33 0.52 5.95
N GLU A 61 -1.89 1.74 5.83
CA GLU A 61 -1.95 2.67 6.95
C GLU A 61 -2.86 2.18 8.08
N THR A 62 -3.93 1.48 7.74
CA THR A 62 -4.82 0.88 8.73
C THR A 62 -4.12 -0.25 9.50
N ARG A 63 -3.41 -1.13 8.81
CA ARG A 63 -2.62 -2.21 9.43
C ARG A 63 -1.45 -1.66 10.24
N TRP A 64 -0.75 -0.64 9.70
CA TRP A 64 0.30 0.06 10.42
C TRP A 64 -0.16 0.59 11.78
N ARG A 65 -1.31 1.29 11.82
CA ARG A 65 -1.87 1.81 13.09
C ARG A 65 -2.16 0.69 14.09
N TRP A 66 -2.67 -0.44 13.63
CA TRP A 66 -2.90 -1.59 14.49
C TRP A 66 -1.59 -2.17 15.03
N ASN A 67 -0.61 -2.34 14.20
CA ASN A 67 0.69 -2.89 14.58
C ASN A 67 1.46 -1.95 15.50
N ALA A 68 1.46 -0.64 15.23
CA ALA A 68 2.05 0.37 16.11
C ALA A 68 1.37 0.39 17.50
N SER A 69 0.05 0.18 17.56
CA SER A 69 -0.68 0.09 18.82
C SER A 69 -0.40 -1.21 19.56
N ARG A 70 -0.30 -2.34 18.86
CA ARG A 70 0.05 -3.66 19.44
C ARG A 70 1.48 -3.69 19.95
N ALA A 71 2.39 -3.04 19.27
CA ALA A 71 3.78 -2.87 19.67
C ALA A 71 3.98 -1.81 20.77
N LEU A 72 2.89 -1.23 21.29
CA LEU A 72 2.88 -0.21 22.35
C LEU A 72 3.60 1.10 21.99
N VAL A 73 3.92 1.33 20.74
CA VAL A 73 4.50 2.60 20.26
C VAL A 73 3.48 3.73 20.34
N VAL A 74 2.21 3.41 20.07
CA VAL A 74 1.09 4.32 20.21
C VAL A 74 0.26 3.91 21.44
N PRO A 75 0.42 4.63 22.57
CA PRO A 75 -0.28 4.27 23.80
C PRO A 75 -1.79 4.55 23.68
N ARG A 76 -2.61 3.61 24.14
CA ARG A 76 -4.07 3.79 24.26
C ARG A 76 -4.47 4.58 25.51
N MET A 77 -3.62 4.61 26.52
CA MET A 77 -3.82 5.29 27.78
C MET A 77 -2.63 6.21 28.08
N LYS A 78 -2.88 7.39 28.63
CA LYS A 78 -1.87 8.33 29.12
C LYS A 78 -2.34 8.93 30.43
N ALA A 79 -1.52 8.82 31.48
CA ALA A 79 -1.86 9.33 32.82
C ALA A 79 -3.26 8.89 33.30
N GLY A 80 -3.60 7.61 33.16
CA GLY A 80 -4.90 7.05 33.56
C GLY A 80 -6.09 7.42 32.67
N LYS A 81 -5.90 8.26 31.66
CA LYS A 81 -6.97 8.67 30.72
C LYS A 81 -6.79 8.01 29.36
N LYS A 82 -7.92 7.68 28.71
CA LYS A 82 -7.93 7.12 27.35
C LYS A 82 -7.47 8.19 26.35
N VAL A 83 -6.50 7.83 25.50
CA VAL A 83 -6.06 8.70 24.41
C VAL A 83 -7.14 8.70 23.33
N PRO A 84 -7.64 9.88 22.88
CA PRO A 84 -8.65 9.96 21.83
C PRO A 84 -8.20 9.29 20.54
N PRO A 85 -9.12 8.64 19.77
CA PRO A 85 -8.77 7.92 18.54
C PRO A 85 -8.03 8.77 17.48
N HIS A 86 -8.39 10.05 17.34
CA HIS A 86 -7.70 10.94 16.41
C HIS A 86 -6.25 11.18 16.80
N MET A 87 -5.95 11.34 18.09
CA MET A 87 -4.59 11.49 18.59
C MET A 87 -3.76 10.20 18.42
N GLN A 88 -4.40 9.04 18.54
CA GLN A 88 -3.72 7.77 18.24
C GLN A 88 -3.36 7.67 16.76
N ARG A 89 -4.24 8.15 15.85
CA ARG A 89 -3.95 8.20 14.41
C ARG A 89 -2.77 9.13 14.12
N PHE A 90 -2.81 10.38 14.60
CA PHE A 90 -1.69 11.31 14.38
C PHE A 90 -0.35 10.75 14.86
N LYS A 91 -0.32 10.13 16.04
CA LYS A 91 0.92 9.51 16.53
C LYS A 91 1.39 8.34 15.68
N ALA A 92 0.48 7.53 15.16
CA ALA A 92 0.83 6.44 14.25
C ALA A 92 1.34 6.95 12.91
N ASP A 93 0.76 8.04 12.41
CA ASP A 93 1.15 8.68 11.15
C ASP A 93 2.51 9.40 11.31
N ASP A 94 2.72 10.11 12.43
CA ASP A 94 4.03 10.71 12.77
C ASP A 94 5.12 9.64 12.88
N PHE A 95 4.80 8.52 13.50
CA PHE A 95 5.73 7.41 13.62
C PHE A 95 6.02 6.76 12.25
N LEU A 96 5.00 6.63 11.40
CA LEU A 96 5.20 6.17 10.02
C LEU A 96 6.13 7.12 9.25
N GLY A 97 5.93 8.43 9.38
CA GLY A 97 6.78 9.44 8.75
C GLY A 97 8.24 9.39 9.20
N ALA A 98 8.47 9.05 10.47
CA ALA A 98 9.82 8.89 10.99
C ALA A 98 10.51 7.59 10.52
N VAL A 99 9.76 6.48 10.44
CA VAL A 99 10.29 5.16 10.06
C VAL A 99 10.34 4.97 8.56
N PHE A 100 9.36 5.49 7.85
CA PHE A 100 9.17 5.26 6.42
C PHE A 100 8.76 6.56 5.70
N PRO A 101 9.64 7.57 5.62
CA PRO A 101 9.31 8.87 5.04
C PRO A 101 8.88 8.77 3.57
N ALA A 102 9.44 7.85 2.79
CA ALA A 102 9.06 7.63 1.40
C ALA A 102 7.59 7.23 1.22
N LYS A 103 6.97 6.63 2.22
CA LYS A 103 5.55 6.25 2.18
C LYS A 103 4.62 7.44 2.44
N THR A 104 5.05 8.42 3.22
CA THR A 104 4.27 9.62 3.57
C THR A 104 4.37 10.73 2.54
N GLY A 105 5.33 10.66 1.63
CA GLY A 105 5.44 11.54 0.48
C GLY A 105 4.32 11.35 -0.54
N CYS A 106 4.13 12.33 -1.42
CA CYS A 106 3.18 12.19 -2.51
C CYS A 106 3.60 11.06 -3.45
N PHE A 107 2.75 10.07 -3.63
CA PHE A 107 3.02 8.87 -4.41
C PHE A 107 3.29 9.17 -5.89
N GLU A 108 2.75 10.28 -6.39
CA GLU A 108 2.94 10.76 -7.76
C GLU A 108 4.36 11.27 -8.02
N ASN A 109 5.05 11.70 -6.96
CA ASN A 109 6.44 12.20 -7.07
C ASN A 109 7.49 11.06 -7.08
N HIS A 110 7.07 9.81 -6.86
CA HIS A 110 7.98 8.67 -6.91
C HIS A 110 7.99 8.03 -8.30
N HIS A 111 9.03 8.32 -9.07
CA HIS A 111 9.24 7.74 -10.42
C HIS A 111 9.77 6.29 -10.43
N GLY A 112 9.70 5.58 -9.31
CA GLY A 112 10.22 4.22 -9.19
C GLY A 112 9.49 3.39 -8.16
N ASP A 113 10.02 2.22 -7.88
CA ASP A 113 9.58 1.41 -6.76
C ASP A 113 10.08 2.03 -5.46
N ILE A 114 9.25 1.94 -4.41
CA ILE A 114 9.59 2.45 -3.09
C ILE A 114 10.46 1.41 -2.39
N GLU A 115 11.65 1.82 -1.98
CA GLU A 115 12.53 0.98 -1.16
C GLU A 115 11.97 0.83 0.25
N LEU A 116 11.94 -0.41 0.72
CA LEU A 116 11.43 -0.72 2.06
C LEU A 116 12.51 -0.50 3.11
N PRO A 117 12.22 0.26 4.17
CA PRO A 117 13.15 0.36 5.29
C PRO A 117 13.23 -0.97 6.04
N ASP A 118 14.43 -1.30 6.53
CA ASP A 118 14.64 -2.47 7.38
C ASP A 118 14.12 -2.22 8.80
N HIS A 119 12.80 -2.25 8.96
CA HIS A 119 12.12 -2.03 10.23
C HIS A 119 11.11 -3.16 10.51
N PRO A 120 11.12 -3.79 11.69
CA PRO A 120 10.29 -4.96 11.98
C PRO A 120 8.78 -4.70 11.82
N LEU A 121 8.27 -3.53 12.23
CA LEU A 121 6.86 -3.18 12.06
C LEU A 121 6.46 -2.94 10.61
N VAL A 122 7.37 -2.48 9.75
CA VAL A 122 7.10 -2.35 8.31
C VAL A 122 6.95 -3.74 7.69
N ARG A 123 7.90 -4.63 7.98
CA ARG A 123 7.82 -6.04 7.53
C ARG A 123 6.54 -6.72 8.01
N GLN A 124 6.22 -6.59 9.29
CA GLN A 124 4.99 -7.14 9.84
C GLN A 124 3.74 -6.57 9.16
N THR A 125 3.69 -5.27 8.89
CA THR A 125 2.54 -4.62 8.25
C THR A 125 2.32 -5.09 6.80
N ILE A 126 3.39 -5.48 6.12
CA ILE A 126 3.33 -6.03 4.76
C ILE A 126 2.81 -7.47 4.78
N HIS A 127 3.18 -8.24 5.79
CA HIS A 127 2.78 -9.66 5.90
C HIS A 127 1.40 -9.87 6.52
N ASP A 128 0.86 -8.90 7.27
CA ASP A 128 -0.49 -8.94 7.85
C ASP A 128 -1.58 -8.55 6.83
#